data_a73c918c893b59d36b459689630e421c
#
_entry.id   a73c918c893b59d36b459689630e421c
#
_cell.length_a   1.000
_cell.length_b   1.000
_cell.length_c   1.000
_cell.angle_alpha   90.00
_cell.angle_beta   90.00
_cell.angle_gamma   90.00
#
_symmetry.space_group_name_H-M   'P 1'
#
loop_
_entity.id
_entity.type
_entity.pdbx_description
1 polymer ?
#
loop_
_entity_poly.entity_id
_entity_poly.type
_entity_poly.pdbx_seq_one_letter_code
_entity_poly.pdbx_strand_id
1 'polypeptide(L)'
;MSLKQNSSNLTKFNNSRLVKALSSLLFLFLIFSLAFSPVEGKSKKSLYFPPKGDSWEKRKPEDLGMDSKLLQEAVEFALKNEWKGPKDLKKAIENSFSRESFFSIIGPTKERGETNGIVIRNGYVVAEWGDTERVDMTFSVTKSFLSTVAGLALDAGLIRDVQEPVKKYVKDGKFDSEHNAKITWHHLLNQTSDWSGTLWDRQDWADRPPKGATWDKIRNRKLIEPGKNFKYNDVRVNLLAYSLLQVWRLPLPVILREKIMDRIGASSAWRWHGYENSWVLIDGMKVQSVSGGGHWGGGMFISTRDQARFGLLFLRKGNWSGKQLISQKWVSMVQVPTPVVPVYGYMWWLNTKKLRIPSAPESVYFAAGFGGNYIVVDNEHDLVIVVRWTGDLDGVINRILASIR
;
A
#
# COMPACT_ATOMS: atom_id res chain seq x y z
N MET A 1 -43.19 21.86 63.36
CA MET A 1 -43.03 23.17 64.01
C MET A 1 -42.45 24.08 62.95
N SER A 2 -43.27 24.80 62.49
CA SER A 2 -43.71 26.19 62.49
C SER A 2 -43.21 26.99 61.29
N LEU A 3 -44.18 27.25 60.45
CA LEU A 3 -44.30 28.31 59.41
C LEU A 3 -43.72 29.65 59.84
N LYS A 4 -43.21 30.40 58.85
CA LYS A 4 -43.63 31.81 58.69
C LYS A 4 -43.41 32.27 57.24
N GLN A 5 -44.53 32.67 56.66
CA GLN A 5 -44.68 33.52 55.49
C GLN A 5 -44.01 34.90 55.70
N ASN A 6 -43.52 35.49 54.64
CA ASN A 6 -43.69 36.94 54.45
C ASN A 6 -43.86 37.30 52.99
N SER A 7 -44.87 38.16 52.82
CA SER A 7 -45.49 38.60 51.58
C SER A 7 -44.83 39.86 51.00
N SER A 8 -45.05 40.02 49.68
CA SER A 8 -45.25 41.25 48.90
C SER A 8 -44.15 42.27 48.74
N ASN A 9 -43.73 42.44 47.48
CA ASN A 9 -43.72 43.80 46.90
C ASN A 9 -43.81 43.69 45.36
N LEU A 10 -44.96 44.02 44.80
CA LEU A 10 -45.25 44.26 43.39
C LEU A 10 -44.74 45.63 43.00
N THR A 11 -43.74 45.75 42.25
CA THR A 11 -43.32 47.01 41.55
C THR A 11 -43.84 46.93 40.11
N LYS A 12 -44.72 47.87 39.76
CA LYS A 12 -45.25 48.10 38.41
C LYS A 12 -44.10 48.46 37.47
N PHE A 13 -43.79 47.63 36.50
CA PHE A 13 -42.94 48.00 35.39
C PHE A 13 -43.75 48.59 34.25
N ASN A 14 -43.31 49.76 33.80
CA ASN A 14 -43.91 50.67 32.84
C ASN A 14 -43.76 50.15 31.41
N ASN A 15 -44.87 49.72 30.75
CA ASN A 15 -44.93 49.03 29.46
C ASN A 15 -44.57 49.89 28.22
N SER A 16 -44.17 51.15 28.38
CA SER A 16 -43.94 52.06 27.24
C SER A 16 -42.54 52.00 26.63
N ARG A 17 -41.56 51.38 27.32
CA ARG A 17 -40.19 51.22 26.77
C ARG A 17 -39.95 49.87 26.08
N LEU A 18 -40.76 48.85 26.33
CA LEU A 18 -40.64 47.53 25.70
C LEU A 18 -41.15 47.50 24.24
N VAL A 19 -42.17 48.31 23.92
CA VAL A 19 -42.78 48.36 22.58
C VAL A 19 -41.84 49.05 21.56
N LYS A 20 -41.02 50.04 21.97
CA LYS A 20 -40.07 50.72 21.09
C LYS A 20 -38.81 49.90 20.84
N ALA A 21 -38.40 48.97 21.73
CA ALA A 21 -37.27 48.10 21.53
C ALA A 21 -37.61 46.91 20.62
N LEU A 22 -38.82 46.41 20.62
CA LEU A 22 -39.24 45.31 19.77
C LEU A 22 -39.47 45.71 18.29
N SER A 23 -39.89 46.99 18.01
CA SER A 23 -40.01 47.45 16.63
C SER A 23 -38.69 47.74 15.95
N SER A 24 -37.64 48.13 16.69
CA SER A 24 -36.29 48.35 16.15
C SER A 24 -35.54 47.03 15.90
N LEU A 25 -35.82 45.97 16.65
CA LEU A 25 -35.22 44.61 16.38
C LEU A 25 -35.87 43.91 15.17
N LEU A 26 -37.19 44.14 14.94
CA LEU A 26 -37.82 43.53 13.74
C LEU A 26 -37.37 44.22 12.44
N PHE A 27 -37.01 45.48 12.44
CA PHE A 27 -36.52 46.18 11.24
C PHE A 27 -35.08 45.80 10.90
N LEU A 28 -34.24 45.44 11.87
CA LEU A 28 -32.90 44.93 11.63
C LEU A 28 -32.88 43.48 11.14
N PHE A 29 -33.88 42.70 11.48
CA PHE A 29 -33.97 41.29 10.97
C PHE A 29 -34.46 41.21 9.52
N LEU A 30 -35.24 42.22 9.03
CA LEU A 30 -35.71 42.23 7.62
C LEU A 30 -34.64 42.74 6.64
N ILE A 31 -33.62 43.48 7.06
CA ILE A 31 -32.54 43.99 6.19
C ILE A 31 -31.39 42.95 6.07
N PHE A 32 -31.26 42.01 7.01
CA PHE A 32 -30.23 40.95 6.94
C PHE A 32 -30.70 39.71 6.17
N SER A 33 -31.98 39.59 5.78
CA SER A 33 -32.54 38.43 5.03
C SER A 33 -32.37 38.53 3.50
N LEU A 34 -31.81 39.63 2.98
CA LEU A 34 -31.72 39.86 1.52
C LEU A 34 -30.31 39.76 0.94
N ALA A 35 -29.31 39.34 1.72
CA ALA A 35 -27.93 39.29 1.26
C ALA A 35 -27.24 37.89 1.38
N PHE A 36 -27.98 36.84 1.67
CA PHE A 36 -27.47 35.47 1.50
C PHE A 36 -28.05 34.88 0.21
N SER A 37 -27.49 35.25 -0.94
CA SER A 37 -27.51 34.38 -2.09
C SER A 37 -26.78 33.11 -1.67
N PRO A 38 -27.38 31.89 -1.82
CA PRO A 38 -26.63 30.68 -1.62
C PRO A 38 -25.51 30.72 -2.65
N VAL A 39 -24.26 30.82 -2.17
CA VAL A 39 -23.10 30.43 -2.99
C VAL A 39 -23.40 28.99 -3.35
N GLU A 40 -23.75 28.74 -4.61
CA GLU A 40 -23.77 27.41 -5.17
C GLU A 40 -22.39 26.80 -4.94
N GLY A 41 -22.23 26.14 -3.81
CA GLY A 41 -21.07 25.32 -3.55
C GLY A 41 -21.06 24.30 -4.66
N LYS A 42 -20.06 24.35 -5.55
CA LYS A 42 -19.79 23.29 -6.52
C LYS A 42 -19.94 21.98 -5.76
N SER A 43 -21.01 21.24 -6.03
CA SER A 43 -21.25 19.91 -5.46
C SER A 43 -19.95 19.14 -5.63
N LYS A 44 -19.28 18.80 -4.53
CA LYS A 44 -18.12 17.91 -4.59
C LYS A 44 -18.63 16.64 -5.24
N LYS A 45 -18.25 16.39 -6.51
CA LYS A 45 -18.57 15.14 -7.19
C LYS A 45 -18.26 14.01 -6.22
N SER A 46 -19.25 13.22 -5.85
CA SER A 46 -19.05 12.08 -4.95
C SER A 46 -18.04 11.14 -5.60
N LEU A 47 -16.98 10.77 -4.86
CA LEU A 47 -15.99 9.83 -5.34
C LEU A 47 -16.68 8.47 -5.59
N TYR A 48 -16.44 7.89 -6.75
CA TYR A 48 -16.92 6.55 -7.05
C TYR A 48 -16.01 5.49 -6.43
N PHE A 49 -16.62 4.45 -5.87
CA PHE A 49 -15.97 3.24 -5.37
C PHE A 49 -16.68 2.02 -5.96
N PRO A 50 -15.94 1.05 -6.52
CA PRO A 50 -16.56 -0.13 -7.10
C PRO A 50 -17.26 -0.96 -6.03
N PRO A 51 -18.44 -1.55 -6.32
CA PRO A 51 -19.11 -2.48 -5.43
C PRO A 51 -18.26 -3.75 -5.23
N LYS A 52 -18.65 -4.59 -4.26
CA LYS A 52 -18.03 -5.89 -4.05
C LYS A 52 -18.27 -6.80 -5.26
N GLY A 53 -17.26 -7.60 -5.63
CA GLY A 53 -17.34 -8.54 -6.74
C GLY A 53 -16.88 -7.93 -8.07
N ASP A 54 -17.31 -8.55 -9.18
CA ASP A 54 -16.75 -8.30 -10.50
C ASP A 54 -17.38 -7.12 -11.26
N SER A 55 -18.47 -6.57 -10.73
CA SER A 55 -19.23 -5.47 -11.34
C SER A 55 -18.55 -4.10 -11.12
N TRP A 56 -17.36 -3.91 -11.65
CA TRP A 56 -16.69 -2.61 -11.66
C TRP A 56 -17.16 -1.79 -12.87
N GLU A 57 -17.74 -0.60 -12.62
CA GLU A 57 -18.29 0.24 -13.68
C GLU A 57 -17.21 0.67 -14.66
N LYS A 58 -17.48 0.47 -15.97
CA LYS A 58 -16.64 0.95 -17.07
C LYS A 58 -17.19 2.25 -17.59
N ARG A 59 -16.32 3.19 -17.93
CA ARG A 59 -16.67 4.46 -18.57
C ARG A 59 -15.86 4.65 -19.84
N LYS A 60 -16.45 5.38 -20.79
CA LYS A 60 -15.70 5.80 -21.98
C LYS A 60 -14.58 6.73 -21.54
N PRO A 61 -13.37 6.60 -22.11
CA PRO A 61 -12.24 7.47 -21.78
C PRO A 61 -12.57 8.97 -21.92
N GLU A 62 -13.35 9.35 -22.92
CA GLU A 62 -13.77 10.73 -23.20
C GLU A 62 -14.57 11.34 -22.05
N ASP A 63 -15.43 10.57 -21.39
CA ASP A 63 -16.24 11.02 -20.25
C ASP A 63 -15.37 11.40 -19.05
N LEU A 64 -14.10 10.92 -19.03
CA LEU A 64 -13.14 11.12 -17.96
C LEU A 64 -11.88 11.91 -18.42
N GLY A 65 -12.00 12.63 -19.55
CA GLY A 65 -10.95 13.51 -20.06
C GLY A 65 -9.75 12.76 -20.63
N MET A 66 -9.98 11.61 -21.26
CA MET A 66 -8.95 10.84 -21.94
C MET A 66 -9.33 10.62 -23.41
N ASP A 67 -8.33 10.44 -24.25
CA ASP A 67 -8.47 10.10 -25.67
C ASP A 67 -8.50 8.58 -25.83
N SER A 68 -9.61 8.02 -26.32
CA SER A 68 -9.78 6.56 -26.46
C SER A 68 -8.81 5.96 -27.48
N LYS A 69 -8.46 6.68 -28.55
CA LYS A 69 -7.53 6.18 -29.56
C LYS A 69 -6.12 6.06 -28.99
N LEU A 70 -5.63 7.10 -28.31
CA LEU A 70 -4.32 7.08 -27.66
C LEU A 70 -4.26 6.05 -26.53
N LEU A 71 -5.35 5.88 -25.77
CA LEU A 71 -5.44 4.86 -24.74
C LEU A 71 -5.43 3.44 -25.33
N GLN A 72 -6.09 3.22 -26.48
CA GLN A 72 -6.04 1.96 -27.20
C GLN A 72 -4.62 1.66 -27.71
N GLU A 73 -3.90 2.66 -28.23
CA GLU A 73 -2.49 2.52 -28.63
C GLU A 73 -1.60 2.12 -27.42
N ALA A 74 -1.91 2.63 -26.22
CA ALA A 74 -1.22 2.23 -24.98
C ALA A 74 -1.47 0.75 -24.65
N VAL A 75 -2.69 0.26 -24.80
CA VAL A 75 -3.06 -1.15 -24.60
C VAL A 75 -2.34 -2.04 -25.61
N GLU A 76 -2.33 -1.67 -26.89
CA GLU A 76 -1.63 -2.42 -27.94
C GLU A 76 -0.12 -2.47 -27.69
N PHE A 77 0.46 -1.36 -27.22
CA PHE A 77 1.85 -1.32 -26.82
C PHE A 77 2.13 -2.27 -25.66
N ALA A 78 1.27 -2.29 -24.63
CA ALA A 78 1.42 -3.19 -23.48
C ALA A 78 1.38 -4.67 -23.93
N LEU A 79 0.45 -5.03 -24.81
CA LEU A 79 0.33 -6.38 -25.37
C LEU A 79 1.58 -6.80 -26.16
N LYS A 80 2.17 -5.89 -26.95
CA LYS A 80 3.38 -6.14 -27.77
C LYS A 80 4.66 -6.22 -26.91
N ASN A 81 4.67 -5.62 -25.73
CA ASN A 81 5.82 -5.53 -24.84
C ASN A 81 5.68 -6.44 -23.60
N GLU A 82 5.15 -7.65 -23.81
CA GLU A 82 5.14 -8.66 -22.76
C GLU A 82 6.56 -9.00 -22.30
N TRP A 83 6.71 -9.21 -20.97
CA TRP A 83 7.95 -9.72 -20.41
C TRP A 83 8.32 -11.08 -21.00
N LYS A 84 9.53 -11.18 -21.56
CA LYS A 84 10.00 -12.34 -22.32
C LYS A 84 10.53 -13.50 -21.47
N GLY A 85 10.43 -13.39 -20.14
CA GLY A 85 10.83 -14.49 -19.25
C GLY A 85 9.87 -15.68 -19.32
N PRO A 86 10.32 -16.86 -18.85
CA PRO A 86 9.54 -18.09 -18.90
C PRO A 86 8.15 -17.95 -18.29
N LYS A 87 7.16 -18.67 -18.84
CA LYS A 87 5.84 -18.82 -18.21
C LYS A 87 5.92 -19.68 -16.96
N ASP A 88 6.73 -20.72 -16.97
CA ASP A 88 7.10 -21.47 -15.78
C ASP A 88 7.92 -20.58 -14.84
N LEU A 89 7.27 -20.10 -13.76
CA LEU A 89 7.90 -19.19 -12.81
C LEU A 89 8.98 -19.87 -11.96
N LYS A 90 8.98 -21.19 -11.84
CA LYS A 90 10.08 -21.94 -11.23
C LYS A 90 11.35 -21.73 -12.03
N LYS A 91 11.30 -21.98 -13.35
CA LYS A 91 12.44 -21.72 -14.26
C LYS A 91 12.84 -20.25 -14.27
N ALA A 92 11.88 -19.31 -14.22
CA ALA A 92 12.19 -17.89 -14.18
C ALA A 92 13.01 -17.50 -12.94
N ILE A 93 12.63 -18.02 -11.76
CA ILE A 93 13.35 -17.81 -10.49
C ILE A 93 14.74 -18.46 -10.56
N GLU A 94 14.83 -19.73 -11.01
CA GLU A 94 16.09 -20.46 -11.17
C GLU A 94 17.07 -19.70 -12.06
N ASN A 95 16.62 -19.27 -13.25
CA ASN A 95 17.45 -18.50 -14.18
C ASN A 95 17.99 -17.19 -13.59
N SER A 96 17.27 -16.59 -12.66
CA SER A 96 17.60 -15.28 -12.11
C SER A 96 18.44 -15.35 -10.83
N PHE A 97 18.23 -16.37 -9.99
CA PHE A 97 18.75 -16.39 -8.62
C PHE A 97 19.55 -17.63 -8.24
N SER A 98 19.71 -18.62 -9.14
CA SER A 98 20.44 -19.89 -8.86
C SER A 98 21.89 -19.69 -8.45
N ARG A 99 22.48 -18.50 -8.67
CA ARG A 99 23.85 -18.18 -8.24
C ARG A 99 23.95 -17.82 -6.76
N GLU A 100 22.83 -17.67 -6.07
CA GLU A 100 22.81 -17.41 -4.64
C GLU A 100 23.28 -18.64 -3.86
N SER A 101 24.00 -18.41 -2.75
CA SER A 101 24.41 -19.52 -1.87
C SER A 101 23.17 -20.21 -1.28
N PHE A 102 23.20 -21.55 -1.27
CA PHE A 102 22.08 -22.37 -0.78
C PHE A 102 20.74 -22.10 -1.48
N PHE A 103 20.79 -21.67 -2.76
CA PHE A 103 19.59 -21.45 -3.54
C PHE A 103 18.73 -22.72 -3.63
N SER A 104 17.46 -22.58 -3.31
CA SER A 104 16.41 -23.54 -3.59
C SER A 104 15.05 -22.84 -3.55
N ILE A 105 14.10 -23.29 -4.34
CA ILE A 105 12.72 -22.82 -4.27
C ILE A 105 12.04 -23.60 -3.16
N ILE A 106 11.55 -22.90 -2.15
CA ILE A 106 10.95 -23.44 -0.93
C ILE A 106 9.53 -22.93 -0.67
N GLY A 107 8.98 -22.19 -1.60
CA GLY A 107 7.60 -21.75 -1.58
C GLY A 107 6.88 -22.11 -2.88
N PRO A 108 5.54 -22.14 -2.91
CA PRO A 108 4.80 -22.47 -4.09
C PRO A 108 5.09 -21.50 -5.24
N THR A 109 5.08 -22.02 -6.45
CA THR A 109 5.15 -21.28 -7.71
C THR A 109 3.97 -21.69 -8.57
N LYS A 110 3.71 -20.94 -9.62
CA LYS A 110 2.63 -21.20 -10.59
C LYS A 110 3.11 -20.78 -11.97
N GLU A 111 2.60 -21.43 -13.01
CA GLU A 111 2.75 -20.93 -14.36
C GLU A 111 1.99 -19.61 -14.51
N ARG A 112 2.68 -18.56 -15.05
CA ARG A 112 2.08 -17.24 -15.25
C ARG A 112 1.15 -17.21 -16.47
N GLY A 113 0.18 -16.31 -16.42
CA GLY A 113 -0.61 -15.92 -17.59
C GLY A 113 0.16 -15.05 -18.58
N GLU A 114 -0.55 -14.62 -19.63
CA GLU A 114 -0.11 -13.62 -20.57
C GLU A 114 -0.11 -12.23 -19.92
N THR A 115 0.46 -11.24 -20.62
CA THR A 115 0.39 -9.85 -20.16
C THR A 115 -1.06 -9.40 -20.06
N ASN A 116 -1.37 -8.72 -18.96
CA ASN A 116 -2.70 -8.15 -18.74
C ASN A 116 -2.61 -6.87 -17.92
N GLY A 117 -3.67 -6.09 -17.89
CA GLY A 117 -3.70 -4.88 -17.10
C GLY A 117 -5.05 -4.20 -17.06
N ILE A 118 -5.14 -3.17 -16.23
CA ILE A 118 -6.33 -2.35 -16.03
C ILE A 118 -5.92 -0.91 -15.72
N VAL A 119 -6.67 0.03 -16.27
CA VAL A 119 -6.53 1.47 -16.02
C VAL A 119 -7.79 2.00 -15.36
N ILE A 120 -7.62 2.58 -14.19
CA ILE A 120 -8.69 3.18 -13.39
C ILE A 120 -8.50 4.70 -13.40
N ARG A 121 -9.49 5.43 -13.87
CA ARG A 121 -9.54 6.90 -13.87
C ARG A 121 -10.74 7.39 -13.05
N ASN A 122 -10.53 8.27 -12.09
CA ASN A 122 -11.59 8.77 -11.19
C ASN A 122 -12.38 7.64 -10.46
N GLY A 123 -11.77 6.46 -10.28
CA GLY A 123 -12.38 5.27 -9.71
C GLY A 123 -13.02 4.31 -10.73
N TYR A 124 -13.25 4.72 -11.97
CA TYR A 124 -13.88 3.92 -13.04
C TYR A 124 -12.85 3.20 -13.91
N VAL A 125 -13.21 2.04 -14.44
CA VAL A 125 -12.40 1.34 -15.44
C VAL A 125 -12.52 2.07 -16.79
N VAL A 126 -11.39 2.51 -17.35
CA VAL A 126 -11.33 3.14 -18.68
C VAL A 126 -10.66 2.26 -19.72
N ALA A 127 -9.80 1.34 -19.31
CA ALA A 127 -9.22 0.30 -20.17
C ALA A 127 -8.93 -0.96 -19.36
N GLU A 128 -9.01 -2.09 -20.03
CA GLU A 128 -8.73 -3.40 -19.45
C GLU A 128 -8.35 -4.36 -20.59
N TRP A 129 -7.30 -5.14 -20.39
CA TRP A 129 -6.82 -6.11 -21.39
C TRP A 129 -6.29 -7.38 -20.77
N GLY A 130 -6.33 -8.48 -21.52
CA GLY A 130 -5.93 -9.80 -21.07
C GLY A 130 -6.84 -10.37 -19.96
N ASP A 131 -6.38 -11.43 -19.30
CA ASP A 131 -7.13 -12.07 -18.21
C ASP A 131 -6.82 -11.39 -16.87
N THR A 132 -7.60 -10.38 -16.53
CA THR A 132 -7.44 -9.57 -15.29
C THR A 132 -8.01 -10.24 -14.05
N GLU A 133 -8.77 -11.32 -14.19
CA GLU A 133 -9.33 -12.11 -13.08
C GLU A 133 -8.39 -13.25 -12.69
N ARG A 134 -7.45 -13.62 -13.55
CA ARG A 134 -6.47 -14.67 -13.26
C ARG A 134 -5.66 -14.34 -12.01
N VAL A 135 -5.66 -15.31 -11.09
CA VAL A 135 -4.84 -15.25 -9.86
C VAL A 135 -3.44 -15.74 -10.18
N ASP A 136 -2.49 -14.82 -10.23
CA ASP A 136 -1.08 -15.10 -10.47
C ASP A 136 -0.19 -14.62 -9.35
N MET A 137 1.02 -15.20 -9.25
CA MET A 137 2.07 -14.76 -8.35
C MET A 137 2.49 -13.33 -8.70
N THR A 138 2.58 -12.44 -7.70
CA THR A 138 2.90 -11.01 -7.93
C THR A 138 4.28 -10.61 -7.42
N PHE A 139 5.07 -11.56 -6.91
CA PHE A 139 6.41 -11.33 -6.40
C PHE A 139 6.48 -10.14 -5.42
N SER A 140 7.41 -9.23 -5.62
CA SER A 140 7.69 -8.15 -4.68
C SER A 140 6.62 -7.08 -4.58
N VAL A 141 5.56 -7.08 -5.39
CA VAL A 141 4.34 -6.31 -5.10
C VAL A 141 3.78 -6.68 -3.72
N THR A 142 3.99 -7.92 -3.29
CA THR A 142 3.68 -8.42 -1.93
C THR A 142 4.21 -7.52 -0.81
N LYS A 143 5.36 -6.86 -1.02
CA LYS A 143 5.98 -5.97 -0.02
C LYS A 143 5.08 -4.79 0.36
N SER A 144 4.33 -4.26 -0.60
CA SER A 144 3.39 -3.16 -0.34
C SER A 144 2.17 -3.61 0.46
N PHE A 145 1.72 -4.86 0.27
CA PHE A 145 0.72 -5.47 1.16
C PHE A 145 1.26 -5.71 2.57
N LEU A 146 2.52 -6.15 2.69
CA LEU A 146 3.19 -6.30 3.98
C LEU A 146 3.32 -4.97 4.70
N SER A 147 3.72 -3.91 3.99
CA SER A 147 3.72 -2.53 4.50
C SER A 147 2.36 -2.13 5.05
N THR A 148 1.28 -2.47 4.35
CA THR A 148 -0.09 -2.18 4.80
C THR A 148 -0.39 -2.85 6.13
N VAL A 149 0.01 -4.12 6.32
CA VAL A 149 -0.17 -4.82 7.61
C VAL A 149 0.65 -4.17 8.73
N ALA A 150 1.83 -3.60 8.43
CA ALA A 150 2.61 -2.81 9.39
C ALA A 150 1.88 -1.50 9.76
N GLY A 151 1.30 -0.81 8.77
CA GLY A 151 0.49 0.39 9.01
C GLY A 151 -0.72 0.12 9.88
N LEU A 152 -1.41 -0.99 9.62
CA LEU A 152 -2.53 -1.43 10.45
C LEU A 152 -2.10 -1.73 11.90
N ALA A 153 -0.90 -2.28 12.11
CA ALA A 153 -0.36 -2.52 13.46
C ALA A 153 -0.06 -1.20 14.20
N LEU A 154 0.44 -0.18 13.48
CA LEU A 154 0.61 1.16 14.02
C LEU A 154 -0.74 1.81 14.36
N ASP A 155 -1.71 1.75 13.45
CA ASP A 155 -3.05 2.30 13.64
C ASP A 155 -3.82 1.63 14.80
N ALA A 156 -3.55 0.35 15.04
CA ALA A 156 -4.11 -0.41 16.16
C ALA A 156 -3.35 -0.20 17.50
N GLY A 157 -2.26 0.58 17.51
CA GLY A 157 -1.42 0.80 18.69
C GLY A 157 -0.58 -0.42 19.10
N LEU A 158 -0.55 -1.49 18.30
CA LEU A 158 0.28 -2.66 18.52
C LEU A 158 1.77 -2.35 18.35
N ILE A 159 2.08 -1.42 17.46
CA ILE A 159 3.37 -0.72 17.32
C ILE A 159 3.10 0.73 17.69
N ARG A 160 3.76 1.26 18.73
CA ARG A 160 3.52 2.63 19.20
C ARG A 160 4.20 3.67 18.30
N ASP A 161 5.42 3.36 17.85
CA ASP A 161 6.19 4.19 16.94
C ASP A 161 7.09 3.31 16.07
N VAL A 162 7.15 3.63 14.77
CA VAL A 162 8.02 2.93 13.83
C VAL A 162 9.50 3.14 14.11
N GLN A 163 9.86 4.17 14.87
CA GLN A 163 11.23 4.42 15.34
C GLN A 163 11.63 3.59 16.57
N GLU A 164 10.67 2.87 17.18
CA GLU A 164 11.02 1.98 18.27
C GLU A 164 11.77 0.75 17.80
N PRO A 165 12.78 0.27 18.58
CA PRO A 165 13.49 -0.97 18.28
C PRO A 165 12.53 -2.17 18.24
N VAL A 166 12.67 -3.01 17.20
CA VAL A 166 11.86 -4.24 17.05
C VAL A 166 12.06 -5.19 18.25
N LYS A 167 13.25 -5.18 18.85
CA LYS A 167 13.57 -5.92 20.08
C LYS A 167 12.58 -5.69 21.24
N LYS A 168 11.91 -4.53 21.29
CA LYS A 168 10.87 -4.27 22.32
C LYS A 168 9.66 -5.20 22.18
N TYR A 169 9.39 -5.68 20.98
CA TYR A 169 8.21 -6.44 20.59
C TYR A 169 8.49 -7.92 20.33
N VAL A 170 9.65 -8.24 19.75
CA VAL A 170 10.08 -9.59 19.38
C VAL A 170 11.20 -10.02 20.32
N LYS A 171 10.95 -11.08 21.13
CA LYS A 171 11.81 -11.51 22.26
C LYS A 171 12.45 -12.89 22.06
N ASP A 172 12.61 -13.33 20.84
CA ASP A 172 13.05 -14.68 20.49
C ASP A 172 14.53 -14.80 20.07
N GLY A 173 15.33 -13.82 20.43
CA GLY A 173 16.78 -13.80 20.17
C GLY A 173 17.19 -13.17 18.84
N LYS A 174 16.28 -12.99 17.86
CA LYS A 174 16.66 -12.48 16.53
C LYS A 174 17.16 -11.03 16.53
N PHE A 175 16.89 -10.30 17.61
CA PHE A 175 17.31 -8.91 17.77
C PHE A 175 18.19 -8.71 19.02
N ASP A 176 18.86 -9.75 19.54
CA ASP A 176 19.60 -9.66 20.80
C ASP A 176 21.06 -9.25 20.64
N SER A 177 21.69 -9.44 19.47
CA SER A 177 23.04 -8.93 19.24
C SER A 177 23.08 -7.40 19.39
N GLU A 178 24.24 -6.85 19.75
CA GLU A 178 24.45 -5.40 19.89
C GLU A 178 24.00 -4.63 18.63
N HIS A 179 24.29 -5.17 17.44
CA HIS A 179 23.92 -4.57 16.16
C HIS A 179 22.40 -4.66 15.94
N ASN A 180 21.83 -5.87 16.02
CA ASN A 180 20.43 -6.09 15.70
C ASN A 180 19.47 -5.40 16.69
N ALA A 181 19.91 -5.19 17.95
CA ALA A 181 19.11 -4.53 18.98
C ALA A 181 18.76 -3.06 18.66
N LYS A 182 19.55 -2.41 17.77
CA LYS A 182 19.34 -1.03 17.30
C LYS A 182 18.33 -0.94 16.16
N ILE A 183 17.93 -2.07 15.57
CA ILE A 183 17.06 -2.11 14.39
C ILE A 183 15.63 -1.73 14.80
N THR A 184 15.08 -0.72 14.13
CA THR A 184 13.71 -0.24 14.31
C THR A 184 12.78 -0.78 13.21
N TRP A 185 11.48 -0.65 13.39
CA TRP A 185 10.49 -0.92 12.35
C TRP A 185 10.75 -0.08 11.09
N HIS A 186 11.12 1.20 11.28
CA HIS A 186 11.52 2.10 10.20
C HIS A 186 12.66 1.51 9.35
N HIS A 187 13.69 0.95 9.99
CA HIS A 187 14.81 0.35 9.28
C HIS A 187 14.40 -0.89 8.48
N LEU A 188 13.53 -1.75 9.01
CA LEU A 188 13.01 -2.91 8.28
C LEU A 188 12.14 -2.48 7.09
N LEU A 189 11.22 -1.54 7.30
CA LEU A 189 10.31 -1.02 6.26
C LEU A 189 11.05 -0.34 5.11
N ASN A 190 12.15 0.34 5.39
CA ASN A 190 13.00 1.01 4.39
C ASN A 190 14.09 0.11 3.81
N GLN A 191 14.22 -1.14 4.25
CA GLN A 191 15.32 -2.04 3.87
C GLN A 191 16.71 -1.46 4.16
N THR A 192 16.84 -0.73 5.27
CA THR A 192 18.07 -0.12 5.75
C THR A 192 18.56 -0.72 7.07
N SER A 193 18.03 -1.88 7.46
CA SER A 193 18.30 -2.49 8.77
C SER A 193 19.70 -3.05 8.91
N ASP A 194 20.28 -3.51 7.83
CA ASP A 194 21.48 -4.34 7.81
C ASP A 194 21.46 -5.49 8.85
N TRP A 195 20.26 -6.00 9.16
CA TRP A 195 20.10 -7.13 10.07
C TRP A 195 21.00 -8.29 9.65
N SER A 196 21.64 -8.92 10.61
CA SER A 196 22.51 -10.06 10.39
C SER A 196 21.97 -11.30 11.10
N GLY A 197 21.76 -12.36 10.32
CA GLY A 197 21.27 -13.62 10.84
C GLY A 197 20.78 -14.58 9.78
N THR A 198 20.15 -15.65 10.27
CA THR A 198 19.53 -16.69 9.43
C THR A 198 18.03 -16.75 9.73
N LEU A 199 17.21 -16.77 8.69
CA LEU A 199 15.77 -16.95 8.79
C LEU A 199 15.32 -17.95 7.73
N TRP A 200 14.59 -18.99 8.12
CA TRP A 200 14.08 -20.05 7.22
C TRP A 200 15.23 -20.68 6.39
N ASP A 201 16.35 -20.98 7.05
CA ASP A 201 17.60 -21.54 6.45
C ASP A 201 18.23 -20.62 5.38
N ARG A 202 17.87 -19.34 5.36
CA ARG A 202 18.45 -18.33 4.49
C ARG A 202 19.22 -17.31 5.31
N GLN A 203 20.52 -17.16 4.99
CA GLN A 203 21.37 -16.13 5.58
C GLN A 203 21.09 -14.79 4.88
N ASP A 204 21.06 -13.72 5.65
CA ASP A 204 20.81 -12.37 5.12
C ASP A 204 21.84 -11.95 4.05
N TRP A 205 23.10 -12.39 4.19
CA TRP A 205 24.16 -12.05 3.26
C TRP A 205 24.05 -12.80 1.92
N ALA A 206 23.36 -13.93 1.86
CA ALA A 206 23.26 -14.78 0.68
C ALA A 206 22.27 -14.25 -0.37
N ASP A 207 21.32 -13.39 0.02
CA ASP A 207 20.33 -12.81 -0.89
C ASP A 207 20.96 -11.70 -1.75
N ARG A 208 20.88 -11.85 -3.07
CA ARG A 208 21.38 -10.91 -4.08
C ARG A 208 22.81 -10.45 -3.76
N PRO A 209 23.78 -11.36 -3.75
CA PRO A 209 25.17 -11.03 -3.47
C PRO A 209 25.71 -10.07 -4.52
N PRO A 210 26.64 -9.17 -4.15
CA PRO A 210 27.31 -8.30 -5.10
C PRO A 210 27.99 -9.12 -6.22
N LYS A 211 27.91 -8.64 -7.46
CA LYS A 211 28.52 -9.30 -8.62
C LYS A 211 30.03 -9.40 -8.41
N GLY A 212 30.58 -10.60 -8.56
CA GLY A 212 32.03 -10.86 -8.42
C GLY A 212 32.56 -10.92 -6.99
N ALA A 213 31.70 -10.77 -5.97
CA ALA A 213 32.15 -10.96 -4.59
C ALA A 213 32.29 -12.45 -4.24
N THR A 214 33.30 -12.80 -3.45
CA THR A 214 33.45 -14.14 -2.89
C THR A 214 32.56 -14.34 -1.67
N TRP A 215 32.12 -15.57 -1.43
CA TRP A 215 31.27 -15.90 -0.28
C TRP A 215 31.94 -15.52 1.05
N ASP A 216 33.25 -15.72 1.20
CA ASP A 216 33.99 -15.36 2.43
C ASP A 216 33.95 -13.86 2.70
N LYS A 217 34.12 -13.02 1.68
CA LYS A 217 34.04 -11.56 1.82
C LYS A 217 32.64 -11.11 2.20
N ILE A 218 31.61 -11.72 1.61
CA ILE A 218 30.20 -11.34 1.88
C ILE A 218 29.81 -11.77 3.29
N ARG A 219 30.13 -13.01 3.68
CA ARG A 219 29.79 -13.58 4.99
C ARG A 219 30.48 -12.84 6.13
N ASN A 220 31.75 -12.48 5.94
CA ASN A 220 32.60 -11.82 6.94
C ASN A 220 32.65 -10.29 6.80
N ARG A 221 31.69 -9.71 6.06
CA ARG A 221 31.58 -8.27 5.90
C ARG A 221 31.36 -7.55 7.23
N LYS A 222 31.91 -6.34 7.35
CA LYS A 222 31.53 -5.46 8.46
C LYS A 222 30.06 -5.04 8.32
N LEU A 223 29.31 -5.14 9.40
CA LEU A 223 27.94 -4.66 9.46
C LEU A 223 27.91 -3.12 9.41
N ILE A 224 26.93 -2.58 8.71
CA ILE A 224 26.71 -1.15 8.57
C ILE A 224 25.61 -0.73 9.55
N GLU A 225 25.83 0.37 10.28
CA GLU A 225 24.86 0.89 11.24
C GLU A 225 23.46 1.00 10.62
N PRO A 226 22.40 0.52 11.30
CA PRO A 226 21.04 0.59 10.79
C PRO A 226 20.66 2.02 10.36
N GLY A 227 20.01 2.13 9.21
CA GLY A 227 19.63 3.42 8.60
C GLY A 227 20.70 4.05 7.70
N LYS A 228 21.92 3.52 7.62
CA LYS A 228 23.01 4.10 6.84
C LYS A 228 23.23 3.47 5.46
N ASN A 229 22.64 2.32 5.17
CA ASN A 229 22.77 1.66 3.89
C ASN A 229 21.45 1.01 3.47
N PHE A 230 21.09 1.18 2.21
CA PHE A 230 19.96 0.48 1.61
C PHE A 230 20.45 -0.83 0.97
N LYS A 231 19.83 -1.93 1.35
CA LYS A 231 19.99 -3.20 0.63
C LYS A 231 18.63 -3.86 0.45
N TYR A 232 18.20 -3.98 -0.79
CA TYR A 232 17.01 -4.76 -1.14
C TYR A 232 17.26 -6.24 -0.83
N ASN A 233 16.57 -6.79 0.18
CA ASN A 233 16.90 -8.09 0.77
C ASN A 233 15.64 -8.80 1.27
N ASP A 234 15.31 -9.94 0.66
CA ASP A 234 14.09 -10.67 0.98
C ASP A 234 14.16 -11.44 2.30
N VAL A 235 15.35 -11.80 2.81
CA VAL A 235 15.47 -12.37 4.17
C VAL A 235 15.03 -11.36 5.22
N ARG A 236 15.44 -10.10 5.06
CA ARG A 236 15.07 -9.00 5.98
C ARG A 236 13.60 -8.58 5.83
N VAL A 237 13.05 -8.70 4.63
CA VAL A 237 11.61 -8.51 4.40
C VAL A 237 10.80 -9.64 5.05
N ASN A 238 11.27 -10.88 4.97
CA ASN A 238 10.64 -12.02 5.66
C ASN A 238 10.76 -11.87 7.18
N LEU A 239 11.86 -11.29 7.67
CA LEU A 239 11.99 -10.94 9.09
C LEU A 239 10.96 -9.90 9.53
N LEU A 240 10.64 -8.90 8.68
CA LEU A 240 9.55 -7.96 8.94
C LEU A 240 8.20 -8.71 9.02
N ALA A 241 7.93 -9.62 8.07
CA ALA A 241 6.70 -10.42 8.09
C ALA A 241 6.59 -11.28 9.36
N TYR A 242 7.68 -11.94 9.74
CA TYR A 242 7.78 -12.69 10.99
C TYR A 242 7.56 -11.80 12.22
N SER A 243 8.19 -10.64 12.27
CA SER A 243 8.06 -9.69 13.39
C SER A 243 6.63 -9.17 13.53
N LEU A 244 5.96 -8.88 12.42
CA LEU A 244 4.54 -8.49 12.41
C LEU A 244 3.63 -9.64 12.87
N LEU A 245 3.93 -10.88 12.48
CA LEU A 245 3.20 -12.06 12.97
C LEU A 245 3.30 -12.18 14.49
N GLN A 246 4.48 -11.92 15.09
CA GLN A 246 4.68 -11.90 16.55
C GLN A 246 3.86 -10.80 17.23
N VAL A 247 3.72 -9.64 16.60
CA VAL A 247 2.95 -8.51 17.13
C VAL A 247 1.44 -8.73 17.01
N TRP A 248 0.98 -9.21 15.88
CA TRP A 248 -0.45 -9.45 15.62
C TRP A 248 -0.98 -10.70 16.34
N ARG A 249 -0.14 -11.67 16.62
CA ARG A 249 -0.52 -12.99 17.17
C ARG A 249 -1.54 -13.75 16.31
N LEU A 250 -1.72 -13.33 15.07
CA LEU A 250 -2.66 -13.88 14.07
C LEU A 250 -1.98 -13.98 12.71
N PRO A 251 -2.38 -14.92 11.85
CA PRO A 251 -1.86 -15.00 10.48
C PRO A 251 -2.06 -13.69 9.71
N LEU A 252 -0.99 -13.14 9.12
CA LEU A 252 -1.07 -11.86 8.40
C LEU A 252 -2.10 -11.85 7.25
N PRO A 253 -2.33 -12.96 6.51
CA PRO A 253 -3.41 -13.03 5.52
C PRO A 253 -4.81 -12.80 6.11
N VAL A 254 -5.06 -13.24 7.34
CA VAL A 254 -6.34 -13.01 8.05
C VAL A 254 -6.50 -11.53 8.35
N ILE A 255 -5.46 -10.90 8.90
CA ILE A 255 -5.47 -9.45 9.18
C ILE A 255 -5.72 -8.64 7.91
N LEU A 256 -4.98 -8.93 6.85
CA LEU A 256 -5.13 -8.23 5.56
C LEU A 256 -6.55 -8.43 4.99
N ARG A 257 -7.10 -9.65 5.05
CA ARG A 257 -8.44 -9.97 4.59
C ARG A 257 -9.49 -9.15 5.32
N GLU A 258 -9.54 -9.25 6.64
CA GLU A 258 -10.59 -8.64 7.46
C GLU A 258 -10.54 -7.11 7.47
N LYS A 259 -9.33 -6.56 7.54
CA LYS A 259 -9.15 -5.10 7.68
C LYS A 259 -9.19 -4.36 6.34
N ILE A 260 -8.74 -4.99 5.27
CA ILE A 260 -8.58 -4.34 3.96
C ILE A 260 -9.36 -5.06 2.85
N MET A 261 -8.98 -6.30 2.48
CA MET A 261 -9.41 -6.89 1.21
C MET A 261 -10.93 -7.10 1.12
N ASP A 262 -11.55 -7.60 2.16
CA ASP A 262 -13.02 -7.76 2.21
C ASP A 262 -13.73 -6.39 2.22
N ARG A 263 -13.11 -5.37 2.82
CA ARG A 263 -13.68 -4.02 2.92
C ARG A 263 -13.64 -3.26 1.60
N ILE A 264 -12.60 -3.48 0.79
CA ILE A 264 -12.51 -2.91 -0.57
C ILE A 264 -13.23 -3.76 -1.62
N GLY A 265 -13.88 -4.84 -1.21
CA GLY A 265 -14.65 -5.71 -2.09
C GLY A 265 -13.80 -6.59 -3.01
N ALA A 266 -12.57 -6.92 -2.60
CA ALA A 266 -11.71 -7.86 -3.31
C ALA A 266 -12.33 -9.26 -3.33
N SER A 267 -11.92 -10.08 -4.31
CA SER A 267 -12.34 -11.45 -4.42
C SER A 267 -11.84 -12.31 -3.25
N SER A 268 -12.41 -13.49 -3.08
CA SER A 268 -11.91 -14.47 -2.10
C SER A 268 -10.80 -15.37 -2.67
N ALA A 269 -10.37 -15.14 -3.92
CA ALA A 269 -9.47 -16.04 -4.64
C ALA A 269 -7.98 -15.82 -4.32
N TRP A 270 -7.58 -14.63 -3.85
CA TRP A 270 -6.18 -14.35 -3.52
C TRP A 270 -5.67 -15.21 -2.36
N ARG A 271 -4.35 -15.49 -2.38
CA ARG A 271 -3.65 -16.26 -1.34
C ARG A 271 -2.31 -15.59 -1.05
N TRP A 272 -1.85 -15.71 0.19
CA TRP A 272 -0.54 -15.23 0.61
C TRP A 272 0.21 -16.37 1.28
N HIS A 273 1.23 -16.88 0.62
CA HIS A 273 1.96 -18.07 1.02
C HIS A 273 3.30 -17.72 1.68
N GLY A 274 3.70 -18.51 2.66
CA GLY A 274 5.06 -18.57 3.19
C GLY A 274 5.90 -19.62 2.47
N TYR A 275 6.92 -20.09 3.18
CA TYR A 275 7.80 -21.18 2.76
C TYR A 275 7.47 -22.49 3.50
N GLU A 276 7.88 -23.62 2.94
CA GLU A 276 7.65 -24.94 3.55
C GLU A 276 8.19 -25.03 4.98
N ASN A 277 9.28 -24.33 5.30
CA ASN A 277 9.93 -24.28 6.61
C ASN A 277 9.59 -23.02 7.43
N SER A 278 8.64 -22.17 7.01
CA SER A 278 8.32 -20.91 7.71
C SER A 278 7.21 -21.04 8.76
N TRP A 279 7.06 -22.21 9.37
CA TRP A 279 6.06 -22.46 10.41
C TRP A 279 6.58 -22.12 11.80
N VAL A 280 5.76 -21.41 12.57
CA VAL A 280 6.05 -21.01 13.94
C VAL A 280 4.85 -21.31 14.86
N LEU A 281 5.12 -21.40 16.16
CA LEU A 281 4.07 -21.52 17.17
C LEU A 281 3.70 -20.11 17.66
N ILE A 282 2.44 -19.77 17.57
CA ILE A 282 1.84 -18.55 18.11
C ILE A 282 0.71 -18.97 19.05
N ASP A 283 0.88 -18.74 20.35
CA ASP A 283 -0.12 -19.10 21.38
C ASP A 283 -0.58 -20.58 21.30
N GLY A 284 0.37 -21.48 21.01
CA GLY A 284 0.12 -22.90 20.86
C GLY A 284 -0.39 -23.33 19.45
N MET A 285 -0.71 -22.38 18.59
CA MET A 285 -1.14 -22.67 17.20
C MET A 285 0.04 -22.68 16.25
N LYS A 286 0.08 -23.66 15.34
CA LYS A 286 1.06 -23.69 14.23
C LYS A 286 0.61 -22.73 13.13
N VAL A 287 1.34 -21.65 12.94
CA VAL A 287 1.03 -20.59 11.98
C VAL A 287 2.18 -20.45 10.98
N GLN A 288 1.86 -20.31 9.69
CA GLN A 288 2.87 -20.02 8.67
C GLN A 288 3.18 -18.53 8.64
N SER A 289 4.46 -18.17 8.80
CA SER A 289 4.94 -16.84 8.46
C SER A 289 4.99 -16.71 6.94
N VAL A 290 4.34 -15.67 6.41
CA VAL A 290 4.26 -15.47 4.96
C VAL A 290 5.59 -14.97 4.37
N SER A 291 5.84 -15.28 3.09
CA SER A 291 6.92 -14.64 2.33
C SER A 291 6.53 -13.20 1.98
N GLY A 292 7.39 -12.25 2.34
CA GLY A 292 7.16 -10.84 2.07
C GLY A 292 7.44 -10.41 0.62
N GLY A 293 8.10 -11.26 -0.19
CA GLY A 293 8.50 -10.88 -1.55
C GLY A 293 8.47 -11.97 -2.60
N GLY A 294 8.30 -13.23 -2.21
CA GLY A 294 8.24 -14.35 -3.16
C GLY A 294 9.56 -14.68 -3.84
N HIS A 295 10.70 -14.30 -3.27
CA HIS A 295 12.02 -14.48 -3.88
C HIS A 295 12.37 -15.94 -4.16
N TRP A 296 12.02 -16.85 -3.24
CA TRP A 296 12.19 -18.31 -3.37
C TRP A 296 10.85 -19.01 -3.49
N GLY A 297 9.90 -18.42 -4.21
CA GLY A 297 8.51 -18.87 -4.25
C GLY A 297 7.67 -18.24 -3.13
N GLY A 298 6.40 -18.61 -3.04
CA GLY A 298 5.46 -18.02 -2.10
C GLY A 298 5.11 -16.56 -2.39
N GLY A 299 4.76 -15.80 -1.36
CA GLY A 299 4.28 -14.43 -1.52
C GLY A 299 2.81 -14.37 -1.95
N MET A 300 2.39 -13.23 -2.45
CA MET A 300 1.00 -12.97 -2.83
C MET A 300 0.67 -13.54 -4.21
N PHE A 301 -0.42 -14.29 -4.29
CA PHE A 301 -1.09 -14.73 -5.51
C PHE A 301 -2.43 -14.00 -5.56
N ILE A 302 -2.63 -13.17 -6.58
CA ILE A 302 -3.75 -12.21 -6.59
C ILE A 302 -4.08 -11.80 -8.03
N SER A 303 -5.34 -11.47 -8.30
CA SER A 303 -5.80 -10.98 -9.60
C SER A 303 -5.39 -9.52 -9.84
N THR A 304 -5.40 -9.10 -11.09
CA THR A 304 -5.16 -7.71 -11.49
C THR A 304 -6.24 -6.78 -10.96
N ARG A 305 -7.50 -7.21 -10.98
CA ARG A 305 -8.63 -6.44 -10.45
C ARG A 305 -8.54 -6.22 -8.93
N ASP A 306 -8.14 -7.23 -8.17
CA ASP A 306 -7.93 -7.09 -6.72
C ASP A 306 -6.77 -6.15 -6.40
N GLN A 307 -5.68 -6.20 -7.20
CA GLN A 307 -4.58 -5.24 -7.09
C GLN A 307 -5.02 -3.81 -7.42
N ALA A 308 -5.91 -3.62 -8.40
CA ALA A 308 -6.45 -2.31 -8.74
C ALA A 308 -7.32 -1.73 -7.62
N ARG A 309 -8.12 -2.55 -6.93
CA ARG A 309 -8.87 -2.15 -5.72
C ARG A 309 -7.91 -1.69 -4.61
N PHE A 310 -6.83 -2.43 -4.40
CA PHE A 310 -5.79 -2.06 -3.44
C PHE A 310 -5.11 -0.74 -3.84
N GLY A 311 -4.75 -0.56 -5.10
CA GLY A 311 -4.21 0.70 -5.63
C GLY A 311 -5.19 1.88 -5.43
N LEU A 312 -6.48 1.67 -5.69
CA LEU A 312 -7.53 2.68 -5.49
C LEU A 312 -7.66 3.08 -4.02
N LEU A 313 -7.53 2.13 -3.07
CA LEU A 313 -7.51 2.46 -1.64
C LEU A 313 -6.37 3.45 -1.33
N PHE A 314 -5.19 3.23 -1.87
CA PHE A 314 -4.03 4.11 -1.66
C PHE A 314 -4.21 5.47 -2.35
N LEU A 315 -4.76 5.50 -3.56
CA LEU A 315 -5.16 6.73 -4.25
C LEU A 315 -6.18 7.54 -3.43
N ARG A 316 -7.09 6.87 -2.73
CA ARG A 316 -8.08 7.47 -1.82
C ARG A 316 -7.54 7.69 -0.41
N LYS A 317 -6.22 7.69 -0.23
CA LYS A 317 -5.53 7.97 1.05
C LYS A 317 -6.02 7.08 2.20
N GLY A 318 -6.30 5.81 1.88
CA GLY A 318 -6.76 4.82 2.85
C GLY A 318 -8.24 4.87 3.19
N ASN A 319 -9.00 5.76 2.56
CA ASN A 319 -10.46 5.83 2.72
C ASN A 319 -11.15 4.97 1.66
N TRP A 320 -12.20 4.27 2.06
CA TRP A 320 -13.06 3.51 1.17
C TRP A 320 -14.51 3.78 1.49
N SER A 321 -15.20 4.47 0.60
CA SER A 321 -16.63 4.78 0.74
C SER A 321 -16.99 5.40 2.09
N GLY A 322 -16.20 6.37 2.55
CA GLY A 322 -16.42 7.09 3.82
C GLY A 322 -15.79 6.42 5.06
N LYS A 323 -15.22 5.21 4.93
CA LYS A 323 -14.54 4.51 6.03
C LYS A 323 -13.03 4.58 5.86
N GLN A 324 -12.31 5.04 6.88
CA GLN A 324 -10.85 5.01 6.92
C GLN A 324 -10.41 3.58 7.28
N LEU A 325 -9.86 2.84 6.32
CA LEU A 325 -9.43 1.45 6.50
C LEU A 325 -7.97 1.35 6.97
N ILE A 326 -7.13 2.28 6.53
CA ILE A 326 -5.76 2.51 7.00
C ILE A 326 -5.54 4.01 7.08
N SER A 327 -4.81 4.49 8.08
CA SER A 327 -4.69 5.93 8.32
C SER A 327 -4.09 6.69 7.13
N GLN A 328 -4.59 7.90 6.89
CA GLN A 328 -3.99 8.82 5.93
C GLN A 328 -2.52 9.10 6.28
N LYS A 329 -2.20 9.11 7.58
CA LYS A 329 -0.83 9.24 8.08
C LYS A 329 0.07 8.16 7.49
N TRP A 330 -0.36 6.89 7.54
CA TRP A 330 0.41 5.78 6.97
C TRP A 330 0.59 5.93 5.46
N VAL A 331 -0.49 6.24 4.74
CA VAL A 331 -0.41 6.46 3.28
C VAL A 331 0.54 7.61 2.92
N SER A 332 0.64 8.64 3.76
CA SER A 332 1.64 9.70 3.59
C SER A 332 3.05 9.22 3.92
N MET A 333 3.24 8.41 4.97
CA MET A 333 4.55 7.90 5.38
C MET A 333 5.20 7.00 4.31
N VAL A 334 4.41 6.19 3.59
CA VAL A 334 4.96 5.32 2.53
C VAL A 334 5.49 6.11 1.33
N GLN A 335 5.11 7.38 1.19
CA GLN A 335 5.56 8.28 0.13
C GLN A 335 6.76 9.15 0.54
N VAL A 336 7.29 8.95 1.75
CA VAL A 336 8.49 9.67 2.23
C VAL A 336 9.74 8.89 1.81
N PRO A 337 10.64 9.49 1.01
CA PRO A 337 11.88 8.84 0.62
C PRO A 337 12.76 8.50 1.82
N THR A 338 13.42 7.35 1.78
CA THR A 338 14.51 7.08 2.73
C THR A 338 15.70 8.00 2.45
N PRO A 339 16.40 8.49 3.48
CA PRO A 339 17.55 9.39 3.30
C PRO A 339 18.68 8.82 2.43
N VAL A 340 18.82 7.51 2.38
CA VAL A 340 19.91 6.83 1.65
C VAL A 340 19.54 6.42 0.22
N VAL A 341 18.23 6.32 -0.09
CA VAL A 341 17.74 6.02 -1.44
C VAL A 341 16.45 6.82 -1.70
N PRO A 342 16.50 7.87 -2.52
CA PRO A 342 15.37 8.78 -2.69
C PRO A 342 14.18 8.18 -3.43
N VAL A 343 14.32 6.99 -3.99
CA VAL A 343 13.28 6.30 -4.79
C VAL A 343 12.59 5.16 -4.04
N TYR A 344 12.70 5.13 -2.70
CA TYR A 344 12.09 4.07 -1.88
C TYR A 344 11.57 4.60 -0.55
N GLY A 345 10.39 4.20 -0.15
CA GLY A 345 9.78 4.51 1.14
C GLY A 345 8.85 3.38 1.57
N TYR A 346 9.00 2.84 2.77
CA TYR A 346 8.18 1.81 3.43
C TYR A 346 7.59 0.74 2.49
N MET A 347 8.48 0.01 1.77
CA MET A 347 8.13 -1.07 0.82
C MET A 347 7.37 -0.61 -0.44
N TRP A 348 7.42 0.69 -0.76
CA TRP A 348 6.96 1.25 -2.02
C TRP A 348 8.11 1.89 -2.79
N TRP A 349 8.04 1.84 -4.11
CA TRP A 349 8.92 2.60 -5.00
C TRP A 349 8.33 3.99 -5.23
N LEU A 350 9.21 5.00 -5.26
CA LEU A 350 8.86 6.40 -5.43
C LEU A 350 9.45 6.92 -6.73
N ASN A 351 8.74 7.84 -7.40
CA ASN A 351 9.22 8.46 -8.63
C ASN A 351 9.95 9.79 -8.40
N THR A 352 10.57 9.94 -7.24
CA THR A 352 11.34 11.15 -6.86
C THR A 352 12.30 11.55 -7.97
N LYS A 353 12.23 12.83 -8.39
CA LYS A 353 13.01 13.39 -9.50
C LYS A 353 12.83 12.62 -10.82
N LYS A 354 11.69 11.94 -10.99
CA LYS A 354 11.37 11.11 -12.17
C LYS A 354 12.40 10.01 -12.48
N LEU A 355 13.11 9.53 -11.46
CA LEU A 355 14.23 8.58 -11.62
C LEU A 355 13.80 7.16 -11.98
N ARG A 356 12.53 6.79 -11.79
CA ARG A 356 12.03 5.43 -12.01
C ARG A 356 11.10 5.31 -13.22
N ILE A 357 10.25 6.31 -13.41
CA ILE A 357 9.30 6.41 -14.53
C ILE A 357 9.41 7.86 -15.05
N PRO A 358 10.35 8.14 -15.96
CA PRO A 358 10.64 9.51 -16.42
C PRO A 358 9.43 10.23 -17.02
N SER A 359 8.50 9.50 -17.64
CA SER A 359 7.27 10.05 -18.24
C SER A 359 6.21 10.45 -17.22
N ALA A 360 6.27 9.93 -15.98
CA ALA A 360 5.27 10.16 -14.96
C ALA A 360 5.61 11.34 -14.03
N PRO A 361 4.60 11.93 -13.33
CA PRO A 361 4.83 12.90 -12.27
C PRO A 361 5.73 12.37 -11.15
N GLU A 362 6.43 13.27 -10.45
CA GLU A 362 7.24 12.89 -9.28
C GLU A 362 6.41 12.36 -8.11
N SER A 363 5.14 12.75 -8.03
CA SER A 363 4.19 12.30 -7.02
C SER A 363 3.73 10.85 -7.19
N VAL A 364 4.08 10.21 -8.31
CA VAL A 364 3.76 8.80 -8.56
C VAL A 364 4.56 7.90 -7.62
N TYR A 365 3.89 6.94 -7.04
CA TYR A 365 4.51 5.83 -6.29
C TYR A 365 3.90 4.50 -6.73
N PHE A 366 4.65 3.43 -6.56
CA PHE A 366 4.24 2.16 -7.14
C PHE A 366 4.80 0.95 -6.39
N ALA A 367 4.04 -0.13 -6.38
CA ALA A 367 4.52 -1.46 -6.04
C ALA A 367 5.13 -2.11 -7.27
N ALA A 368 6.24 -2.82 -7.12
CA ALA A 368 6.93 -3.50 -8.22
C ALA A 368 7.30 -4.94 -7.86
N GLY A 369 7.11 -5.86 -8.81
CA GLY A 369 7.43 -7.27 -8.67
C GLY A 369 8.19 -7.81 -9.87
N PHE A 370 8.99 -8.85 -9.64
CA PHE A 370 9.75 -9.55 -10.66
C PHE A 370 8.84 -9.99 -11.81
N GLY A 371 9.36 -9.95 -13.03
CA GLY A 371 8.61 -10.30 -14.24
C GLY A 371 7.71 -9.16 -14.76
N GLY A 372 7.84 -7.93 -14.22
CA GLY A 372 7.07 -6.80 -14.73
C GLY A 372 5.65 -6.71 -14.17
N ASN A 373 5.50 -6.88 -12.86
CA ASN A 373 4.24 -6.73 -12.13
C ASN A 373 4.24 -5.39 -11.39
N TYR A 374 3.22 -4.55 -11.61
CA TYR A 374 3.17 -3.22 -11.01
C TYR A 374 1.76 -2.81 -10.59
N ILE A 375 1.67 -2.07 -9.49
CA ILE A 375 0.52 -1.25 -9.12
C ILE A 375 1.03 0.18 -9.06
N VAL A 376 0.61 1.03 -9.99
CA VAL A 376 1.01 2.43 -10.07
C VAL A 376 -0.11 3.31 -9.56
N VAL A 377 0.21 4.24 -8.68
CA VAL A 377 -0.73 5.20 -8.09
C VAL A 377 -0.28 6.61 -8.47
N ASP A 378 -1.10 7.31 -9.22
CA ASP A 378 -0.88 8.68 -9.67
C ASP A 378 -1.94 9.60 -9.04
N ASN A 379 -1.51 10.34 -8.02
CA ASN A 379 -2.38 11.27 -7.30
C ASN A 379 -2.74 12.52 -8.13
N GLU A 380 -1.89 12.91 -9.06
CA GLU A 380 -2.07 14.12 -9.87
C GLU A 380 -3.21 13.94 -10.88
N HIS A 381 -3.27 12.77 -11.49
CA HIS A 381 -4.26 12.48 -12.52
C HIS A 381 -5.46 11.64 -12.00
N ASP A 382 -5.58 11.40 -10.70
CA ASP A 382 -6.59 10.48 -10.12
C ASP A 382 -6.63 9.13 -10.85
N LEU A 383 -5.45 8.47 -10.94
CA LEU A 383 -5.21 7.33 -11.80
C LEU A 383 -4.59 6.16 -11.02
N VAL A 384 -5.08 4.96 -11.27
CA VAL A 384 -4.43 3.70 -10.88
C VAL A 384 -4.20 2.86 -12.14
N ILE A 385 -3.00 2.36 -12.29
CA ILE A 385 -2.64 1.46 -13.38
C ILE A 385 -2.08 0.17 -12.77
N VAL A 386 -2.64 -0.96 -13.13
CA VAL A 386 -2.06 -2.25 -12.82
C VAL A 386 -1.68 -2.92 -14.12
N VAL A 387 -0.41 -3.29 -14.24
CA VAL A 387 0.10 -4.08 -15.36
C VAL A 387 0.84 -5.30 -14.86
N ARG A 388 0.66 -6.39 -15.56
CA ARG A 388 1.27 -7.67 -15.24
C ARG A 388 2.04 -8.20 -16.43
N TRP A 389 3.24 -8.70 -16.15
CA TRP A 389 4.11 -9.33 -17.14
C TRP A 389 4.51 -8.38 -18.27
N THR A 390 4.72 -7.10 -17.95
CA THR A 390 5.22 -6.12 -18.93
C THR A 390 6.74 -6.07 -18.95
N GLY A 391 7.31 -5.92 -20.14
CA GLY A 391 8.75 -5.70 -20.34
C GLY A 391 9.15 -4.23 -20.31
N ASP A 392 8.19 -3.30 -20.43
CA ASP A 392 8.44 -1.86 -20.48
C ASP A 392 7.35 -1.07 -19.75
N LEU A 393 7.58 -0.78 -18.48
CA LEU A 393 6.65 0.00 -17.67
C LEU A 393 6.57 1.45 -18.14
N ASP A 394 7.70 2.11 -18.34
CA ASP A 394 7.72 3.55 -18.69
C ASP A 394 7.05 3.80 -20.03
N GLY A 395 7.29 2.94 -21.02
CA GLY A 395 6.63 3.01 -22.31
C GLY A 395 5.11 2.85 -22.25
N VAL A 396 4.60 1.98 -21.35
CA VAL A 396 3.15 1.84 -21.11
C VAL A 396 2.59 3.08 -20.42
N ILE A 397 3.23 3.53 -19.33
CA ILE A 397 2.78 4.71 -18.55
C ILE A 397 2.79 5.98 -19.43
N ASN A 398 3.85 6.20 -20.20
CA ASN A 398 3.96 7.35 -21.11
C ASN A 398 2.75 7.46 -22.06
N ARG A 399 2.35 6.34 -22.67
CA ARG A 399 1.21 6.31 -23.60
C ARG A 399 -0.13 6.51 -22.90
N ILE A 400 -0.30 5.94 -21.72
CA ILE A 400 -1.51 6.15 -20.91
C ILE A 400 -1.62 7.64 -20.53
N LEU A 401 -0.53 8.25 -20.05
CA LEU A 401 -0.52 9.67 -19.68
C LEU A 401 -0.73 10.58 -20.91
N ALA A 402 -0.18 10.24 -22.07
CA ALA A 402 -0.41 10.97 -23.31
C ALA A 402 -1.87 10.96 -23.76
N SER A 403 -2.68 10.02 -23.31
CA SER A 403 -4.13 9.99 -23.59
C SER A 403 -4.94 10.94 -22.71
N ILE A 404 -4.38 11.55 -21.67
CA ILE A 404 -5.05 12.51 -20.79
C ILE A 404 -5.09 13.88 -21.49
N ARG A 405 -6.28 14.49 -21.54
CA ARG A 405 -6.53 15.80 -22.16
C ARG A 405 -6.52 16.93 -21.13
#